data_939463b83d56644c4ce5dcb231dc67c3
#
_entry.id   939463b83d56644c4ce5dcb231dc67c3
#
_cell.length_a   1.000
_cell.length_b   1.000
_cell.length_c   1.000
_cell.angle_alpha   90.00
_cell.angle_beta   90.00
_cell.angle_gamma   90.00
#
_symmetry.space_group_name_H-M   'P 1'
#
loop_
_entity.id
_entity.type
_entity.pdbx_description
1 polymer ?
#
loop_
_entity_poly.entity_id
_entity_poly.type
_entity_poly.pdbx_seq_one_letter_code
_entity_poly.pdbx_strand_id
1 'polypeptide(L)'
;MPGLLPHVDPDGLLEYSVVFTDRALNHMSQSFQGVMRDISATLKNVYKAKSAVVVPGGGTFGMEAVARQFGTGKKCLVLRNGWFSYRWTQIFEMGNIPSSATVLKARRAAPGKHMPFAPAPIDEVVATITELRPDVVFAPHVETSSGMILPDAYLRAVADATHAAGGLFVLDCIASGTIWVDMAQTGVDVLISAPQKGWSSSPCCALIALSEAARTRIDSTQSTSFAADLRKWLQIMEAYEGGGHAYHGTLPTDSLTRLRDVMKEIEAYGFDKVRAEQQLLGDTVRAMLARKGLKSVAAAGFEAPGVVVSYTEDAGLQSGKKMLAQGLQIAAGVPLQCDEGADFQTFRIGLFGLDKLHNIDRTVASLDKAFSQVL
;
A
#
# COMPACT_ATOMS: atom_id res chain seq x y z
N MET A 1 19.29 35.66 -18.39
CA MET A 1 18.00 35.11 -18.88
C MET A 1 17.69 33.91 -18.02
N PRO A 2 16.44 33.70 -17.58
CA PRO A 2 16.06 32.44 -16.97
C PRO A 2 16.06 31.39 -18.07
N GLY A 3 17.12 30.60 -18.18
CA GLY A 3 17.17 29.42 -18.99
C GLY A 3 16.50 28.23 -18.29
N LEU A 4 16.53 27.07 -18.91
CA LEU A 4 16.22 25.80 -18.25
C LEU A 4 17.05 25.69 -16.98
N LEU A 5 16.43 25.24 -15.89
CA LEU A 5 17.19 24.89 -14.70
C LEU A 5 18.19 23.79 -15.07
N PRO A 6 19.43 23.84 -14.60
CA PRO A 6 20.37 22.74 -14.79
C PRO A 6 19.69 21.45 -14.33
N HIS A 7 19.75 20.41 -15.15
CA HIS A 7 19.17 19.08 -14.87
C HIS A 7 17.67 18.89 -15.14
N VAL A 8 16.93 19.90 -15.62
CA VAL A 8 15.51 19.69 -16.01
C VAL A 8 15.42 18.79 -17.25
N ASP A 9 16.20 19.10 -18.28
CA ASP A 9 16.38 18.21 -19.43
C ASP A 9 17.88 18.00 -19.68
N PRO A 10 18.43 16.82 -19.33
CA PRO A 10 19.84 16.53 -19.53
C PRO A 10 20.23 16.41 -21.01
N ASP A 11 19.25 16.23 -21.92
CA ASP A 11 19.48 16.20 -23.36
C ASP A 11 19.52 17.62 -23.99
N GLY A 12 19.29 18.64 -23.15
CA GLY A 12 19.40 20.05 -23.54
C GLY A 12 18.28 20.56 -24.45
N LEU A 13 17.16 19.85 -24.49
CA LEU A 13 16.00 20.29 -25.29
C LEU A 13 15.31 21.48 -24.61
N LEU A 14 14.99 22.51 -25.42
CA LEU A 14 14.17 23.63 -24.96
C LEU A 14 12.69 23.22 -24.92
N GLU A 15 11.99 23.61 -23.84
CA GLU A 15 10.60 23.21 -23.62
C GLU A 15 9.63 24.19 -24.30
N TYR A 16 8.97 23.72 -25.34
CA TYR A 16 7.92 24.44 -26.08
C TYR A 16 6.65 23.59 -26.30
N SER A 17 6.52 22.47 -25.55
CA SER A 17 5.28 21.68 -25.59
C SER A 17 4.13 22.45 -24.91
N VAL A 18 2.90 22.00 -25.18
CA VAL A 18 1.69 22.60 -24.58
C VAL A 18 1.34 21.99 -23.23
N VAL A 19 2.15 21.06 -22.71
CA VAL A 19 1.84 20.28 -21.50
C VAL A 19 2.76 20.68 -20.34
N PHE A 20 4.04 20.94 -20.58
CA PHE A 20 5.03 21.24 -19.56
C PHE A 20 5.65 22.63 -19.77
N THR A 21 6.29 23.12 -18.73
CA THR A 21 7.09 24.36 -18.76
C THR A 21 8.58 24.01 -18.64
N ASP A 22 9.43 25.01 -18.76
CA ASP A 22 10.88 24.92 -18.55
C ASP A 22 11.31 24.59 -17.10
N ARG A 23 10.35 24.19 -16.23
CA ARG A 23 10.58 23.89 -14.81
C ARG A 23 10.42 22.41 -14.48
N ALA A 24 9.85 21.60 -15.37
CA ALA A 24 9.59 20.18 -15.15
C ALA A 24 10.05 19.34 -16.34
N LEU A 25 10.56 18.15 -16.07
CA LEU A 25 10.95 17.19 -17.10
C LEU A 25 9.74 16.79 -17.93
N ASN A 26 9.85 16.91 -19.25
CA ASN A 26 8.77 16.56 -20.17
C ASN A 26 8.57 15.03 -20.23
N HIS A 27 7.30 14.59 -20.22
CA HIS A 27 6.95 13.18 -20.32
C HIS A 27 7.41 12.50 -21.64
N MET A 28 7.68 13.28 -22.67
CA MET A 28 8.17 12.79 -23.97
C MET A 28 9.69 12.64 -24.02
N SER A 29 10.43 13.25 -23.08
CA SER A 29 11.89 13.21 -23.12
C SER A 29 12.43 11.78 -22.99
N GLN A 30 13.56 11.49 -23.62
CA GLN A 30 14.21 10.17 -23.52
C GLN A 30 14.61 9.86 -22.08
N SER A 31 15.02 10.87 -21.33
CA SER A 31 15.33 10.74 -19.90
C SER A 31 14.12 10.24 -19.11
N PHE A 32 12.95 10.86 -19.28
CA PHE A 32 11.74 10.45 -18.58
C PHE A 32 11.20 9.08 -19.05
N GLN A 33 11.33 8.77 -20.32
CA GLN A 33 11.04 7.42 -20.83
C GLN A 33 11.90 6.36 -20.10
N GLY A 34 13.17 6.66 -19.85
CA GLY A 34 14.07 5.83 -19.01
C GLY A 34 13.54 5.67 -17.59
N VAL A 35 13.08 6.76 -16.97
CA VAL A 35 12.47 6.75 -15.62
C VAL A 35 11.30 5.77 -15.56
N MET A 36 10.37 5.84 -16.50
CA MET A 36 9.17 4.99 -16.50
C MET A 36 9.51 3.52 -16.76
N ARG A 37 10.47 3.23 -17.64
CA ARG A 37 10.95 1.86 -17.86
C ARG A 37 11.61 1.27 -16.61
N ASP A 38 12.42 2.06 -15.91
CA ASP A 38 13.08 1.64 -14.67
C ASP A 38 12.04 1.34 -13.58
N ILE A 39 11.05 2.22 -13.39
CA ILE A 39 9.95 2.00 -12.42
C ILE A 39 9.21 0.69 -12.77
N SER A 40 8.84 0.50 -14.02
CA SER A 40 8.16 -0.72 -14.46
C SER A 40 9.00 -1.97 -14.20
N ALA A 41 10.27 -1.96 -14.60
CA ALA A 41 11.17 -3.08 -14.41
C ALA A 41 11.34 -3.45 -12.94
N THR A 42 11.53 -2.44 -12.07
CA THR A 42 11.67 -2.64 -10.63
C THR A 42 10.40 -3.24 -10.02
N LEU A 43 9.22 -2.72 -10.35
CA LEU A 43 7.95 -3.25 -9.83
C LEU A 43 7.71 -4.69 -10.29
N LYS A 44 7.93 -4.98 -11.57
CA LYS A 44 7.79 -6.34 -12.12
C LYS A 44 8.76 -7.32 -11.43
N ASN A 45 10.00 -6.89 -11.21
CA ASN A 45 11.00 -7.73 -10.55
C ASN A 45 10.65 -8.00 -9.09
N VAL A 46 10.33 -6.98 -8.31
CA VAL A 46 10.10 -7.09 -6.86
C VAL A 46 8.83 -7.87 -6.54
N TYR A 47 7.74 -7.60 -7.25
CA TYR A 47 6.45 -8.24 -7.02
C TYR A 47 6.21 -9.49 -7.88
N LYS A 48 7.14 -9.86 -8.77
CA LYS A 48 6.98 -10.96 -9.75
C LYS A 48 5.74 -10.78 -10.61
N ALA A 49 5.50 -9.54 -11.03
CA ALA A 49 4.32 -9.15 -11.78
C ALA A 49 4.53 -9.24 -13.30
N LYS A 50 3.43 -9.43 -14.04
CA LYS A 50 3.43 -9.37 -15.52
C LYS A 50 3.49 -7.94 -16.03
N SER A 51 2.72 -7.04 -15.43
CA SER A 51 2.63 -5.64 -15.84
C SER A 51 2.66 -4.72 -14.64
N ALA A 52 3.15 -3.49 -14.86
CA ALA A 52 3.14 -2.42 -13.88
C ALA A 52 2.36 -1.22 -14.43
N VAL A 53 1.62 -0.53 -13.57
CA VAL A 53 0.84 0.64 -13.92
C VAL A 53 1.09 1.75 -12.89
N VAL A 54 1.32 2.97 -13.37
CA VAL A 54 1.43 4.17 -12.55
C VAL A 54 0.16 5.00 -12.75
N VAL A 55 -0.57 5.25 -11.66
CA VAL A 55 -1.77 6.11 -11.66
C VAL A 55 -1.44 7.38 -10.87
N PRO A 56 -1.49 8.59 -11.45
CA PRO A 56 -1.24 9.84 -10.74
C PRO A 56 -2.13 10.04 -9.50
N GLY A 57 -1.61 10.66 -8.45
CA GLY A 57 -2.32 10.92 -7.20
C GLY A 57 -1.69 10.21 -6.02
N GLY A 58 -2.27 9.16 -5.51
CA GLY A 58 -1.75 8.38 -4.39
C GLY A 58 -2.40 7.01 -4.30
N GLY A 59 -2.06 6.21 -3.29
CA GLY A 59 -2.59 4.85 -3.13
C GLY A 59 -4.12 4.77 -3.17
N THR A 60 -4.83 5.74 -2.57
CA THR A 60 -6.30 5.81 -2.62
C THR A 60 -6.84 5.94 -4.04
N PHE A 61 -6.16 6.68 -4.91
CA PHE A 61 -6.53 6.78 -6.34
C PHE A 61 -6.36 5.43 -7.04
N GLY A 62 -5.31 4.67 -6.67
CA GLY A 62 -5.12 3.30 -7.15
C GLY A 62 -6.21 2.35 -6.69
N MET A 63 -6.62 2.43 -5.41
CA MET A 63 -7.76 1.65 -4.91
C MET A 63 -9.02 1.92 -5.73
N GLU A 64 -9.36 3.18 -5.95
CA GLU A 64 -10.53 3.56 -6.75
C GLU A 64 -10.40 3.14 -8.23
N ALA A 65 -9.22 3.30 -8.84
CA ALA A 65 -8.94 2.85 -10.21
C ALA A 65 -9.19 1.34 -10.36
N VAL A 66 -8.66 0.53 -9.44
CA VAL A 66 -8.83 -0.92 -9.42
C VAL A 66 -10.28 -1.33 -9.18
N ALA A 67 -10.95 -0.69 -8.21
CA ALA A 67 -12.37 -0.95 -7.92
C ALA A 67 -13.26 -0.68 -9.14
N ARG A 68 -13.07 0.47 -9.80
CA ARG A 68 -13.83 0.85 -10.99
C ARG A 68 -13.54 -0.04 -12.20
N GLN A 69 -12.29 -0.50 -12.35
CA GLN A 69 -11.91 -1.34 -13.48
C GLN A 69 -12.44 -2.76 -13.33
N PHE A 70 -12.25 -3.38 -12.17
CA PHE A 70 -12.54 -4.81 -11.99
C PHE A 70 -13.83 -5.10 -11.21
N GLY A 71 -14.30 -4.14 -10.39
CA GLY A 71 -15.45 -4.32 -9.51
C GLY A 71 -16.78 -3.81 -10.06
N THR A 72 -16.78 -3.00 -11.14
CA THR A 72 -18.01 -2.41 -11.66
C THR A 72 -19.02 -3.47 -12.12
N GLY A 73 -20.19 -3.47 -11.48
CA GLY A 73 -21.27 -4.42 -11.76
C GLY A 73 -20.98 -5.87 -11.32
N LYS A 74 -19.94 -6.09 -10.49
CA LYS A 74 -19.46 -7.40 -10.06
C LYS A 74 -19.90 -7.72 -8.64
N LYS A 75 -19.87 -9.02 -8.28
CA LYS A 75 -19.97 -9.45 -6.89
C LYS A 75 -18.60 -9.31 -6.22
N CYS A 76 -18.52 -8.52 -5.16
CA CYS A 76 -17.26 -8.27 -4.45
C CYS A 76 -17.29 -8.83 -3.03
N LEU A 77 -16.15 -9.32 -2.56
CA LEU A 77 -15.89 -9.67 -1.16
C LEU A 77 -14.76 -8.80 -0.64
N VAL A 78 -14.92 -8.22 0.54
CA VAL A 78 -13.91 -7.39 1.20
C VAL A 78 -13.51 -8.03 2.52
N LEU A 79 -12.23 -8.31 2.70
CA LEU A 79 -11.65 -8.62 3.99
C LEU A 79 -11.32 -7.29 4.68
N ARG A 80 -12.01 -7.00 5.80
CA ARG A 80 -11.86 -5.75 6.55
C ARG A 80 -11.10 -6.01 7.84
N ASN A 81 -9.84 -5.57 7.88
CA ASN A 81 -9.00 -5.65 9.06
C ASN A 81 -8.91 -4.32 9.84
N GLY A 82 -9.57 -3.27 9.34
CA GLY A 82 -9.62 -1.98 9.98
C GLY A 82 -10.05 -0.85 9.04
N TRP A 83 -9.74 0.39 9.45
CA TRP A 83 -10.18 1.63 8.82
C TRP A 83 -9.75 1.78 7.36
N PHE A 84 -8.56 1.31 6.99
CA PHE A 84 -8.05 1.49 5.62
C PHE A 84 -8.63 0.44 4.67
N SER A 85 -8.92 -0.76 5.12
CA SER A 85 -9.68 -1.74 4.35
C SER A 85 -11.20 -1.46 4.33
N TYR A 86 -11.74 -0.71 5.32
CA TYR A 86 -13.10 -0.16 5.25
C TYR A 86 -13.28 0.79 4.06
N ARG A 87 -12.20 1.45 3.63
CA ARG A 87 -12.21 2.36 2.49
C ARG A 87 -12.73 1.70 1.19
N TRP A 88 -12.54 0.40 1.01
CA TRP A 88 -13.10 -0.31 -0.15
C TRP A 88 -14.61 -0.14 -0.24
N THR A 89 -15.33 -0.36 0.86
CA THR A 89 -16.80 -0.19 0.87
C THR A 89 -17.22 1.27 0.71
N GLN A 90 -16.45 2.22 1.24
CA GLN A 90 -16.72 3.65 1.01
C GLN A 90 -16.56 4.01 -0.49
N ILE A 91 -15.51 3.53 -1.15
CA ILE A 91 -15.31 3.71 -2.60
C ILE A 91 -16.46 3.06 -3.38
N PHE A 92 -16.87 1.86 -2.99
CA PHE A 92 -17.98 1.14 -3.63
C PHE A 92 -19.29 1.89 -3.53
N GLU A 93 -19.64 2.37 -2.34
CA GLU A 93 -20.86 3.11 -2.07
C GLU A 93 -20.87 4.45 -2.83
N MET A 94 -19.82 5.25 -2.70
CA MET A 94 -19.73 6.55 -3.37
C MET A 94 -19.75 6.44 -4.89
N GLY A 95 -19.15 5.40 -5.44
CA GLY A 95 -19.07 5.16 -6.88
C GLY A 95 -20.20 4.31 -7.45
N ASN A 96 -21.07 3.76 -6.60
CA ASN A 96 -22.07 2.74 -6.99
C ASN A 96 -21.44 1.65 -7.87
N ILE A 97 -20.29 1.08 -7.39
CA ILE A 97 -19.40 0.28 -8.21
C ILE A 97 -19.86 -1.18 -8.34
N PRO A 98 -19.93 -2.00 -7.27
CA PRO A 98 -20.30 -3.39 -7.40
C PRO A 98 -21.81 -3.61 -7.48
N SER A 99 -22.24 -4.73 -8.02
CA SER A 99 -23.64 -5.18 -7.93
C SER A 99 -23.99 -5.65 -6.51
N SER A 100 -23.03 -6.19 -5.80
CA SER A 100 -23.13 -6.56 -4.39
C SER A 100 -21.75 -6.60 -3.73
N ALA A 101 -21.68 -6.28 -2.43
CA ALA A 101 -20.47 -6.38 -1.65
C ALA A 101 -20.75 -7.09 -0.31
N THR A 102 -19.99 -8.13 -0.03
CA THR A 102 -19.96 -8.81 1.27
C THR A 102 -18.70 -8.43 2.01
N VAL A 103 -18.77 -8.34 3.35
CA VAL A 103 -17.62 -7.95 4.17
C VAL A 103 -17.39 -8.99 5.25
N LEU A 104 -16.18 -9.52 5.32
CA LEU A 104 -15.68 -10.30 6.45
C LEU A 104 -14.77 -9.41 7.29
N LYS A 105 -15.13 -9.24 8.57
CA LYS A 105 -14.43 -8.34 9.49
C LYS A 105 -13.44 -9.09 10.37
N ALA A 106 -12.31 -8.43 10.66
CA ALA A 106 -11.47 -8.82 11.78
C ALA A 106 -12.25 -8.74 13.08
N ARG A 107 -11.87 -9.55 14.06
CA ARG A 107 -12.54 -9.62 15.36
C ARG A 107 -11.54 -9.82 16.50
N ARG A 108 -11.93 -9.50 17.71
CA ARG A 108 -11.11 -9.79 18.90
C ARG A 108 -10.85 -11.29 18.99
N ALA A 109 -9.60 -11.65 19.27
CA ALA A 109 -9.18 -13.06 19.41
C ALA A 109 -9.83 -13.72 20.64
N ALA A 110 -10.24 -12.93 21.65
CA ALA A 110 -10.97 -13.38 22.82
C ALA A 110 -11.85 -12.24 23.38
N PRO A 111 -12.87 -12.56 24.20
CA PRO A 111 -13.64 -11.54 24.92
C PRO A 111 -12.75 -10.74 25.90
N GLY A 112 -13.01 -9.44 26.04
CA GLY A 112 -12.35 -8.58 27.02
C GLY A 112 -11.80 -7.28 26.44
N LYS A 113 -11.51 -6.35 27.35
CA LYS A 113 -10.90 -5.06 27.05
C LYS A 113 -9.44 -5.26 26.62
N HIS A 114 -8.98 -4.52 25.61
CA HIS A 114 -7.62 -4.56 25.09
C HIS A 114 -7.15 -5.95 24.59
N MET A 115 -8.11 -6.79 24.22
CA MET A 115 -7.79 -8.05 23.54
C MET A 115 -7.39 -7.78 22.09
N PRO A 116 -6.36 -8.47 21.57
CA PRO A 116 -5.90 -8.25 20.21
C PRO A 116 -6.95 -8.68 19.17
N PHE A 117 -6.86 -8.07 18.00
CA PHE A 117 -7.67 -8.42 16.84
C PHE A 117 -6.91 -9.36 15.91
N ALA A 118 -7.62 -10.32 15.35
CA ALA A 118 -7.18 -11.20 14.28
C ALA A 118 -8.06 -11.01 13.04
N PRO A 119 -7.58 -11.25 11.83
CA PRO A 119 -8.42 -11.29 10.64
C PRO A 119 -9.49 -12.39 10.77
N ALA A 120 -10.49 -12.38 9.90
CA ALA A 120 -11.45 -13.48 9.82
C ALA A 120 -10.70 -14.82 9.67
N PRO A 121 -11.10 -15.90 10.34
CA PRO A 121 -10.43 -17.20 10.19
C PRO A 121 -10.39 -17.64 8.73
N ILE A 122 -9.25 -18.19 8.30
CA ILE A 122 -9.04 -18.53 6.89
C ILE A 122 -10.09 -19.52 6.37
N ASP A 123 -10.51 -20.50 7.19
CA ASP A 123 -11.54 -21.48 6.81
C ASP A 123 -12.88 -20.81 6.55
N GLU A 124 -13.25 -19.79 7.33
CA GLU A 124 -14.45 -18.99 7.12
C GLU A 124 -14.37 -18.19 5.81
N VAL A 125 -13.20 -17.61 5.53
CA VAL A 125 -12.98 -16.87 4.29
C VAL A 125 -13.09 -17.78 3.07
N VAL A 126 -12.45 -18.95 3.11
CA VAL A 126 -12.49 -19.95 2.03
C VAL A 126 -13.93 -20.46 1.82
N ALA A 127 -14.66 -20.77 2.90
CA ALA A 127 -16.06 -21.19 2.83
C ALA A 127 -16.94 -20.10 2.21
N THR A 128 -16.77 -18.85 2.64
CA THR A 128 -17.51 -17.70 2.10
C THR A 128 -17.22 -17.47 0.61
N ILE A 129 -15.96 -17.55 0.18
CA ILE A 129 -15.60 -17.44 -1.24
C ILE A 129 -16.23 -18.57 -2.06
N THR A 130 -16.19 -19.79 -1.54
CA THR A 130 -16.76 -20.97 -2.21
C THR A 130 -18.27 -20.85 -2.39
N GLU A 131 -18.98 -20.34 -1.38
CA GLU A 131 -20.43 -20.15 -1.40
C GLU A 131 -20.85 -18.98 -2.31
N LEU A 132 -20.25 -17.79 -2.09
CA LEU A 132 -20.63 -16.55 -2.79
C LEU A 132 -20.12 -16.51 -4.23
N ARG A 133 -19.03 -17.19 -4.54
CA ARG A 133 -18.31 -17.12 -5.82
C ARG A 133 -18.13 -15.68 -6.29
N PRO A 134 -17.41 -14.85 -5.52
CA PRO A 134 -17.22 -13.44 -5.88
C PRO A 134 -16.37 -13.30 -7.16
N ASP A 135 -16.68 -12.29 -7.99
CA ASP A 135 -15.85 -11.95 -9.14
C ASP A 135 -14.52 -11.33 -8.72
N VAL A 136 -14.51 -10.61 -7.59
CA VAL A 136 -13.31 -9.95 -7.05
C VAL A 136 -13.30 -10.02 -5.53
N VAL A 137 -12.16 -10.43 -4.97
CA VAL A 137 -11.87 -10.38 -3.52
C VAL A 137 -10.85 -9.28 -3.25
N PHE A 138 -11.12 -8.41 -2.27
CA PHE A 138 -10.26 -7.31 -1.86
C PHE A 138 -9.77 -7.53 -0.43
N ALA A 139 -8.47 -7.39 -0.19
CA ALA A 139 -7.88 -7.51 1.14
C ALA A 139 -6.78 -6.46 1.35
N PRO A 140 -6.55 -6.00 2.61
CA PRO A 140 -5.31 -5.31 2.96
C PRO A 140 -4.21 -6.35 3.19
N HIS A 141 -3.01 -6.11 2.69
CA HIS A 141 -1.84 -6.86 3.17
C HIS A 141 -1.47 -6.40 4.58
N VAL A 142 -1.27 -5.10 4.75
CA VAL A 142 -1.06 -4.46 6.05
C VAL A 142 -2.16 -3.44 6.33
N GLU A 143 -2.84 -3.62 7.45
CA GLU A 143 -3.85 -2.69 7.96
C GLU A 143 -3.23 -1.73 8.98
N THR A 144 -3.10 -0.46 8.63
CA THR A 144 -2.43 0.52 9.48
C THR A 144 -3.21 0.96 10.72
N SER A 145 -4.51 0.71 10.78
CA SER A 145 -5.34 1.04 11.95
C SER A 145 -5.23 0.00 13.06
N SER A 146 -4.92 -1.25 12.71
CA SER A 146 -4.77 -2.36 13.64
C SER A 146 -3.33 -2.87 13.79
N GLY A 147 -2.43 -2.52 12.85
CA GLY A 147 -1.08 -3.05 12.80
C GLY A 147 -1.02 -4.53 12.41
N MET A 148 -2.06 -5.04 11.73
CA MET A 148 -2.11 -6.41 11.26
C MET A 148 -1.50 -6.55 9.86
N ILE A 149 -0.89 -7.72 9.61
CA ILE A 149 -0.44 -8.19 8.30
C ILE A 149 -1.08 -9.55 8.02
N LEU A 150 -1.45 -9.81 6.78
CA LEU A 150 -1.88 -11.14 6.34
C LEU A 150 -0.64 -11.94 5.88
N PRO A 151 -0.32 -13.08 6.52
CA PRO A 151 0.82 -13.91 6.11
C PRO A 151 0.64 -14.52 4.71
N ASP A 152 1.75 -14.84 4.03
CA ASP A 152 1.73 -15.41 2.68
C ASP A 152 0.85 -16.66 2.55
N ALA A 153 0.84 -17.54 3.56
CA ALA A 153 -0.04 -18.71 3.58
C ALA A 153 -1.54 -18.35 3.60
N TYR A 154 -1.90 -17.29 4.30
CA TYR A 154 -3.27 -16.76 4.30
C TYR A 154 -3.62 -16.19 2.93
N LEU A 155 -2.73 -15.38 2.33
CA LEU A 155 -2.91 -14.82 1.00
C LEU A 155 -3.08 -15.92 -0.05
N ARG A 156 -2.25 -16.96 0.02
CA ARG A 156 -2.31 -18.10 -0.89
C ARG A 156 -3.67 -18.83 -0.80
N ALA A 157 -4.16 -19.09 0.40
CA ALA A 157 -5.45 -19.76 0.58
C ALA A 157 -6.63 -18.92 0.04
N VAL A 158 -6.59 -17.58 0.24
CA VAL A 158 -7.57 -16.65 -0.35
C VAL A 158 -7.50 -16.69 -1.87
N ALA A 159 -6.30 -16.64 -2.45
CA ALA A 159 -6.09 -16.66 -3.89
C ALA A 159 -6.60 -17.97 -4.51
N ASP A 160 -6.26 -19.13 -3.93
CA ASP A 160 -6.68 -20.44 -4.43
C ASP A 160 -8.21 -20.57 -4.45
N ALA A 161 -8.88 -20.17 -3.36
CA ALA A 161 -10.35 -20.19 -3.30
C ALA A 161 -10.96 -19.22 -4.33
N THR A 162 -10.40 -18.02 -4.48
CA THR A 162 -10.85 -17.00 -5.43
C THR A 162 -10.71 -17.48 -6.87
N HIS A 163 -9.58 -18.07 -7.21
CA HIS A 163 -9.34 -18.63 -8.55
C HIS A 163 -10.26 -19.81 -8.86
N ALA A 164 -10.50 -20.69 -7.89
CA ALA A 164 -11.47 -21.79 -8.03
C ALA A 164 -12.91 -21.26 -8.28
N ALA A 165 -13.22 -20.08 -7.79
CA ALA A 165 -14.48 -19.39 -8.07
C ALA A 165 -14.49 -18.63 -9.43
N GLY A 166 -13.34 -18.50 -10.11
CA GLY A 166 -13.15 -17.75 -11.35
C GLY A 166 -12.94 -16.25 -11.16
N GLY A 167 -12.70 -15.80 -9.91
CA GLY A 167 -12.50 -14.41 -9.51
C GLY A 167 -11.05 -13.95 -9.60
N LEU A 168 -10.83 -12.64 -9.29
CA LEU A 168 -9.52 -12.02 -9.12
C LEU A 168 -9.28 -11.66 -7.65
N PHE A 169 -8.05 -11.83 -7.18
CA PHE A 169 -7.64 -11.41 -5.85
C PHE A 169 -6.84 -10.11 -5.90
N VAL A 170 -7.38 -9.06 -5.26
CA VAL A 170 -6.80 -7.70 -5.14
C VAL A 170 -6.23 -7.52 -3.75
N LEU A 171 -4.96 -7.15 -3.66
CA LEU A 171 -4.25 -6.92 -2.41
C LEU A 171 -3.76 -5.48 -2.29
N ASP A 172 -4.21 -4.78 -1.25
CA ASP A 172 -3.70 -3.45 -0.89
C ASP A 172 -2.40 -3.58 -0.10
N CYS A 173 -1.28 -3.35 -0.78
CA CYS A 173 0.08 -3.34 -0.23
C CYS A 173 0.60 -1.91 0.03
N ILE A 174 -0.25 -0.89 0.07
CA ILE A 174 0.19 0.50 0.27
C ILE A 174 1.01 0.63 1.55
N ALA A 175 0.61 -0.06 2.62
CA ALA A 175 1.26 0.01 3.92
C ALA A 175 2.16 -1.19 4.26
N SER A 176 2.52 -2.00 3.29
CA SER A 176 3.33 -3.21 3.49
C SER A 176 4.78 -2.91 3.94
N GLY A 177 5.21 -1.66 3.82
CA GLY A 177 6.62 -1.33 4.05
C GLY A 177 7.51 -2.01 3.03
N THR A 178 8.65 -2.51 3.47
CA THR A 178 9.56 -3.28 2.62
C THR A 178 9.31 -4.79 2.70
N ILE A 179 8.09 -5.21 3.06
CA ILE A 179 7.64 -6.61 2.98
C ILE A 179 7.05 -6.81 1.58
N TRP A 180 7.93 -7.20 0.68
CA TRP A 180 7.59 -7.41 -0.73
C TRP A 180 6.80 -8.70 -0.91
N VAL A 181 5.61 -8.61 -1.51
CA VAL A 181 4.75 -9.76 -1.80
C VAL A 181 5.14 -10.35 -3.15
N ASP A 182 5.51 -11.62 -3.17
CA ASP A 182 5.68 -12.38 -4.41
C ASP A 182 4.29 -12.78 -4.94
N MET A 183 3.81 -12.11 -5.99
CA MET A 183 2.49 -12.37 -6.57
C MET A 183 2.37 -13.78 -7.18
N ALA A 184 3.45 -14.32 -7.72
CA ALA A 184 3.43 -15.67 -8.29
C ALA A 184 3.31 -16.73 -7.19
N GLN A 185 3.99 -16.53 -6.06
CA GLN A 185 3.92 -17.43 -4.91
C GLN A 185 2.60 -17.33 -4.15
N THR A 186 2.11 -16.11 -3.93
CA THR A 186 0.87 -15.86 -3.15
C THR A 186 -0.40 -15.97 -3.96
N GLY A 187 -0.32 -15.95 -5.29
CA GLY A 187 -1.48 -15.99 -6.17
C GLY A 187 -2.24 -14.66 -6.28
N VAL A 188 -1.67 -13.55 -5.82
CA VAL A 188 -2.29 -12.21 -5.93
C VAL A 188 -2.37 -11.79 -7.40
N ASP A 189 -3.52 -11.31 -7.85
CA ASP A 189 -3.73 -10.87 -9.23
C ASP A 189 -3.50 -9.37 -9.45
N VAL A 190 -3.91 -8.57 -8.48
CA VAL A 190 -3.74 -7.10 -8.51
C VAL A 190 -3.16 -6.66 -7.18
N LEU A 191 -2.00 -6.04 -7.22
CA LEU A 191 -1.32 -5.49 -6.06
C LEU A 191 -1.26 -3.97 -6.19
N ILE A 192 -1.60 -3.26 -5.11
CA ILE A 192 -1.56 -1.79 -5.06
C ILE A 192 -0.52 -1.36 -4.05
N SER A 193 0.42 -0.52 -4.46
CA SER A 193 1.45 0.08 -3.61
C SER A 193 1.48 1.61 -3.80
N ALA A 194 2.31 2.30 -3.02
CA ALA A 194 2.49 3.74 -3.14
C ALA A 194 3.89 4.18 -2.68
N PRO A 195 4.42 5.31 -3.21
CA PRO A 195 5.80 5.73 -2.99
C PRO A 195 6.17 6.04 -1.54
N GLN A 196 5.26 6.66 -0.77
CA GLN A 196 5.57 7.29 0.54
C GLN A 196 5.64 6.33 1.73
N LYS A 197 5.60 5.03 1.50
CA LYS A 197 5.67 3.98 2.53
C LYS A 197 6.93 3.14 2.32
N GLY A 198 6.81 1.92 1.86
CA GLY A 198 7.94 1.01 1.65
C GLY A 198 9.00 1.53 0.67
N TRP A 199 8.60 2.29 -0.32
CA TRP A 199 9.52 2.88 -1.29
C TRP A 199 10.27 4.13 -0.79
N SER A 200 10.01 4.63 0.41
CA SER A 200 10.74 5.76 1.04
C SER A 200 10.78 7.05 0.22
N SER A 201 9.85 7.24 -0.73
CA SER A 201 9.81 8.38 -1.62
C SER A 201 8.64 9.33 -1.31
N SER A 202 8.51 10.41 -2.08
CA SER A 202 7.40 11.36 -1.95
C SER A 202 6.11 10.79 -2.54
N PRO A 203 4.92 11.09 -1.95
CA PRO A 203 3.66 10.68 -2.52
C PRO A 203 3.40 11.39 -3.85
N CYS A 204 3.10 10.65 -4.91
CA CYS A 204 2.80 11.23 -6.22
C CYS A 204 1.89 10.36 -7.09
N CYS A 205 1.77 9.08 -6.77
CA CYS A 205 1.02 8.13 -7.58
C CYS A 205 0.59 6.90 -6.77
N ALA A 206 -0.28 6.09 -7.35
CA ALA A 206 -0.39 4.69 -7.02
C ALA A 206 0.50 3.87 -7.96
N LEU A 207 1.08 2.81 -7.42
CA LEU A 207 1.86 1.80 -8.12
C LEU A 207 1.06 0.51 -8.14
N ILE A 208 0.67 0.04 -9.32
CA ILE A 208 -0.17 -1.14 -9.45
C ILE A 208 0.59 -2.20 -10.22
N ALA A 209 0.63 -3.41 -9.66
CA ALA A 209 1.20 -4.58 -10.31
C ALA A 209 0.08 -5.56 -10.68
N LEU A 210 0.16 -6.15 -11.86
CA LEU A 210 -0.85 -7.06 -12.40
C LEU A 210 -0.25 -8.43 -12.70
N SER A 211 -0.97 -9.50 -12.35
CA SER A 211 -0.71 -10.85 -12.83
C SER A 211 -1.04 -10.97 -14.33
N GLU A 212 -0.67 -12.09 -14.97
CA GLU A 212 -1.09 -12.38 -16.34
C GLU A 212 -2.63 -12.42 -16.47
N ALA A 213 -3.31 -13.02 -15.48
CA ALA A 213 -4.77 -13.09 -15.46
C ALA A 213 -5.43 -11.71 -15.37
N ALA A 214 -4.94 -10.84 -14.49
CA ALA A 214 -5.44 -9.47 -14.35
C ALA A 214 -5.13 -8.62 -15.60
N ARG A 215 -3.91 -8.76 -16.18
CA ARG A 215 -3.55 -8.07 -17.42
C ARG A 215 -4.49 -8.47 -18.59
N THR A 216 -4.80 -9.74 -18.71
CA THR A 216 -5.73 -10.21 -19.73
C THR A 216 -7.17 -9.74 -19.45
N ARG A 217 -7.59 -9.81 -18.18
CA ARG A 217 -8.95 -9.42 -17.78
C ARG A 217 -9.22 -7.93 -18.06
N ILE A 218 -8.22 -7.05 -17.96
CA ILE A 218 -8.39 -5.61 -18.16
C ILE A 218 -8.92 -5.26 -19.57
N ASP A 219 -8.59 -6.05 -20.57
CA ASP A 219 -9.01 -5.82 -21.95
C ASP A 219 -10.53 -6.04 -22.17
N SER A 220 -11.14 -6.86 -21.31
CA SER A 220 -12.58 -7.15 -21.31
C SER A 220 -13.38 -6.34 -20.28
N THR A 221 -12.76 -5.40 -19.60
CA THR A 221 -13.40 -4.56 -18.57
C THR A 221 -13.40 -3.08 -18.99
N GLN A 222 -14.26 -2.30 -18.37
CA GLN A 222 -14.38 -0.86 -18.60
C GLN A 222 -14.44 -0.11 -17.29
N SER A 223 -13.56 0.89 -17.13
CA SER A 223 -13.62 1.80 -16.00
C SER A 223 -14.80 2.77 -16.11
N THR A 224 -15.36 3.15 -14.97
CA THR A 224 -16.38 4.20 -14.86
C THR A 224 -15.77 5.59 -14.56
N SER A 225 -14.44 5.72 -14.63
CA SER A 225 -13.72 6.98 -14.44
C SER A 225 -12.80 7.25 -15.63
N PHE A 226 -12.82 8.48 -16.14
CA PHE A 226 -11.84 8.89 -17.16
C PHE A 226 -10.44 9.00 -16.54
N ALA A 227 -10.26 9.80 -15.47
CA ALA A 227 -8.95 10.07 -14.90
C ALA A 227 -8.28 8.85 -14.24
N ALA A 228 -9.09 7.94 -13.68
CA ALA A 228 -8.63 6.72 -13.02
C ALA A 228 -8.85 5.46 -13.88
N ASP A 229 -8.93 5.59 -15.21
CA ASP A 229 -9.03 4.45 -16.13
C ASP A 229 -7.72 3.65 -16.12
N LEU A 230 -7.73 2.51 -15.42
CA LEU A 230 -6.54 1.67 -15.26
C LEU A 230 -6.04 1.10 -16.58
N ARG A 231 -6.95 0.79 -17.52
CA ARG A 231 -6.58 0.33 -18.86
C ARG A 231 -5.81 1.39 -19.64
N LYS A 232 -6.23 2.68 -19.53
CA LYS A 232 -5.52 3.80 -20.16
C LYS A 232 -4.13 4.00 -19.56
N TRP A 233 -4.00 3.96 -18.23
CA TRP A 233 -2.71 4.06 -17.58
C TRP A 233 -1.78 2.88 -17.88
N LEU A 234 -2.34 1.68 -18.05
CA LEU A 234 -1.57 0.52 -18.53
C LEU A 234 -1.03 0.76 -19.95
N GLN A 235 -1.84 1.27 -20.87
CA GLN A 235 -1.40 1.61 -22.23
C GLN A 235 -0.27 2.66 -22.23
N ILE A 236 -0.30 3.63 -21.29
CA ILE A 236 0.80 4.58 -21.10
C ILE A 236 2.09 3.85 -20.71
N MET A 237 2.02 2.92 -19.73
CA MET A 237 3.20 2.16 -19.31
C MET A 237 3.73 1.28 -20.44
N GLU A 238 2.87 0.59 -21.16
CA GLU A 238 3.25 -0.26 -22.29
C GLU A 238 3.90 0.57 -23.44
N ALA A 239 3.45 1.81 -23.65
CA ALA A 239 4.09 2.72 -24.60
C ALA A 239 5.54 3.07 -24.19
N TYR A 240 5.77 3.37 -22.91
CA TYR A 240 7.13 3.60 -22.39
C TYR A 240 8.01 2.35 -22.48
N GLU A 241 7.46 1.19 -22.15
CA GLU A 241 8.17 -0.10 -22.27
C GLU A 241 8.57 -0.41 -23.70
N GLY A 242 7.73 -0.04 -24.66
CA GLY A 242 7.98 -0.17 -26.10
C GLY A 242 8.97 0.85 -26.69
N GLY A 243 9.56 1.73 -25.85
CA GLY A 243 10.53 2.73 -26.28
C GLY A 243 9.93 4.01 -26.87
N GLY A 244 8.63 4.25 -26.61
CA GLY A 244 7.91 5.47 -26.97
C GLY A 244 7.34 6.20 -25.75
N HIS A 245 6.29 6.96 -26.00
CA HIS A 245 5.51 7.65 -24.98
C HIS A 245 4.05 7.78 -25.44
N ALA A 246 3.14 7.99 -24.50
CA ALA A 246 1.75 8.33 -24.80
C ALA A 246 1.19 9.23 -23.69
N TYR A 247 0.05 9.86 -23.95
CA TYR A 247 -0.58 10.82 -23.05
C TYR A 247 -2.05 10.43 -22.79
N HIS A 248 -2.43 10.45 -21.53
CA HIS A 248 -3.82 10.34 -21.07
C HIS A 248 -4.17 11.45 -20.07
N GLY A 249 -3.24 11.80 -19.20
CA GLY A 249 -3.28 12.89 -18.24
C GLY A 249 -1.86 13.27 -17.84
N THR A 250 -1.70 14.45 -17.24
CA THR A 250 -0.37 14.95 -16.88
C THR A 250 0.23 14.14 -15.75
N LEU A 251 1.44 13.61 -15.96
CA LEU A 251 2.20 12.86 -14.99
C LEU A 251 3.04 13.81 -14.11
N PRO A 252 3.21 13.52 -12.80
CA PRO A 252 4.10 14.25 -11.90
C PRO A 252 5.56 13.84 -12.12
N THR A 253 6.14 14.27 -13.25
CA THR A 253 7.41 13.77 -13.79
C THR A 253 8.59 13.89 -12.84
N ASP A 254 8.72 15.02 -12.12
CA ASP A 254 9.81 15.24 -11.16
C ASP A 254 9.72 14.28 -9.96
N SER A 255 8.51 14.07 -9.45
CA SER A 255 8.28 13.16 -8.33
C SER A 255 8.48 11.69 -8.74
N LEU A 256 8.12 11.33 -9.98
CA LEU A 256 8.37 9.99 -10.52
C LEU A 256 9.87 9.75 -10.76
N THR A 257 10.61 10.77 -11.21
CA THR A 257 12.08 10.71 -11.31
C THR A 257 12.70 10.43 -9.94
N ARG A 258 12.28 11.20 -8.92
CA ARG A 258 12.73 10.96 -7.54
C ARG A 258 12.36 9.56 -7.05
N LEU A 259 11.17 9.08 -7.36
CA LEU A 259 10.75 7.71 -7.01
C LEU A 259 11.70 6.68 -7.63
N ARG A 260 11.99 6.78 -8.93
CA ARG A 260 12.93 5.91 -9.63
C ARG A 260 14.29 5.89 -8.94
N ASP A 261 14.80 7.06 -8.57
CA ASP A 261 16.12 7.18 -7.93
C ASP A 261 16.14 6.46 -6.58
N VAL A 262 15.11 6.60 -5.75
CA VAL A 262 15.00 5.87 -4.48
C VAL A 262 14.79 4.36 -4.72
N MET A 263 14.04 3.96 -5.74
CA MET A 263 13.94 2.53 -6.12
C MET A 263 15.31 1.93 -6.45
N LYS A 264 16.15 2.68 -7.19
CA LYS A 264 17.53 2.27 -7.49
C LYS A 264 18.43 2.23 -6.25
N GLU A 265 18.25 3.14 -5.32
CA GLU A 265 18.93 3.12 -4.01
C GLU A 265 18.58 1.84 -3.24
N ILE A 266 17.30 1.48 -3.15
CA ILE A 266 16.84 0.24 -2.51
C ILE A 266 17.39 -1.00 -3.22
N GLU A 267 17.36 -1.01 -4.55
CA GLU A 267 17.91 -2.11 -5.36
C GLU A 267 19.40 -2.31 -5.10
N ALA A 268 20.16 -1.23 -5.07
CA ALA A 268 21.59 -1.27 -4.78
C ALA A 268 21.91 -1.72 -3.35
N TYR A 269 21.05 -1.35 -2.39
CA TYR A 269 21.18 -1.78 -1.00
C TYR A 269 20.77 -3.25 -0.80
N GLY A 270 19.78 -3.73 -1.56
CA GLY A 270 19.26 -5.09 -1.57
C GLY A 270 17.86 -5.21 -0.97
N PHE A 271 16.90 -5.69 -1.77
CA PHE A 271 15.50 -5.86 -1.35
C PHE A 271 15.34 -6.81 -0.17
N ASP A 272 16.10 -7.92 -0.12
CA ASP A 272 16.04 -8.87 0.99
C ASP A 272 16.61 -8.26 2.28
N LYS A 273 17.63 -7.40 2.15
CA LYS A 273 18.25 -6.74 3.29
C LYS A 273 17.29 -5.74 3.93
N VAL A 274 16.66 -4.85 3.15
CA VAL A 274 15.67 -3.90 3.70
C VAL A 274 14.45 -4.61 4.28
N ARG A 275 14.05 -5.76 3.71
CA ARG A 275 12.99 -6.62 4.26
C ARG A 275 13.37 -7.15 5.64
N ALA A 276 14.58 -7.70 5.78
CA ALA A 276 15.08 -8.22 7.06
C ALA A 276 15.19 -7.11 8.12
N GLU A 277 15.69 -5.94 7.74
CA GLU A 277 15.77 -4.76 8.63
C GLU A 277 14.39 -4.25 9.05
N GLN A 278 13.40 -4.25 8.15
CA GLN A 278 12.02 -3.90 8.50
C GLN A 278 11.46 -4.86 9.54
N GLN A 279 11.69 -6.17 9.37
CA GLN A 279 11.23 -7.18 10.33
C GLN A 279 11.91 -6.96 11.69
N LEU A 280 13.24 -6.83 11.71
CA LEU A 280 14.01 -6.60 12.93
C LEU A 280 13.57 -5.33 13.67
N LEU A 281 13.37 -4.22 12.94
CA LEU A 281 12.91 -2.97 13.53
C LEU A 281 11.51 -3.12 14.15
N GLY A 282 10.57 -3.75 13.41
CA GLY A 282 9.22 -4.01 13.89
C GLY A 282 9.19 -4.83 15.17
N ASP A 283 9.91 -5.95 15.20
CA ASP A 283 10.00 -6.85 16.33
C ASP A 283 10.63 -6.16 17.55
N THR A 284 11.70 -5.39 17.34
CA THR A 284 12.40 -4.67 18.41
C THR A 284 11.52 -3.59 19.01
N VAL A 285 10.79 -2.81 18.20
CA VAL A 285 9.86 -1.78 18.70
C VAL A 285 8.70 -2.42 19.45
N ARG A 286 8.11 -3.52 18.96
CA ARG A 286 7.05 -4.25 19.68
C ARG A 286 7.52 -4.77 21.02
N ALA A 287 8.71 -5.38 21.09
CA ALA A 287 9.30 -5.85 22.32
C ALA A 287 9.56 -4.70 23.31
N MET A 288 10.03 -3.55 22.84
CA MET A 288 10.22 -2.36 23.66
C MET A 288 8.90 -1.86 24.26
N LEU A 289 7.84 -1.75 23.44
CA LEU A 289 6.50 -1.33 23.92
C LEU A 289 5.89 -2.33 24.90
N ALA A 290 6.04 -3.63 24.65
CA ALA A 290 5.57 -4.69 25.55
C ALA A 290 6.24 -4.61 26.94
N ARG A 291 7.56 -4.35 26.99
CA ARG A 291 8.27 -4.12 28.28
C ARG A 291 7.73 -2.91 29.03
N LYS A 292 7.17 -1.93 28.34
CA LYS A 292 6.50 -0.76 28.94
C LYS A 292 5.02 -1.00 29.29
N GLY A 293 4.52 -2.22 29.13
CA GLY A 293 3.14 -2.60 29.45
C GLY A 293 2.10 -2.23 28.39
N LEU A 294 2.54 -1.77 27.22
CA LEU A 294 1.65 -1.40 26.12
C LEU A 294 1.28 -2.65 25.28
N LYS A 295 -0.03 -2.94 25.19
CA LYS A 295 -0.55 -4.13 24.53
C LYS A 295 -0.74 -3.89 23.03
N SER A 296 -0.33 -4.86 22.21
CA SER A 296 -0.56 -4.84 20.75
C SER A 296 -2.05 -4.97 20.42
N VAL A 297 -2.48 -4.25 19.37
CA VAL A 297 -3.82 -4.44 18.76
C VAL A 297 -3.82 -5.65 17.84
N ALA A 298 -2.73 -5.92 17.13
CA ALA A 298 -2.62 -7.11 16.29
C ALA A 298 -2.38 -8.35 17.15
N ALA A 299 -3.09 -9.44 16.84
CA ALA A 299 -2.88 -10.75 17.46
C ALA A 299 -1.55 -11.36 17.02
N ALA A 300 -1.00 -12.24 17.85
CA ALA A 300 0.23 -12.96 17.56
C ALA A 300 0.11 -13.73 16.22
N GLY A 301 1.16 -13.63 15.40
CA GLY A 301 1.20 -14.20 14.05
C GLY A 301 0.60 -13.30 12.96
N PHE A 302 0.00 -12.16 13.34
CA PHE A 302 -0.53 -11.15 12.40
C PHE A 302 0.08 -9.75 12.62
N GLU A 303 1.20 -9.65 13.29
CA GLU A 303 1.85 -8.38 13.62
C GLU A 303 2.63 -7.82 12.44
N ALA A 304 2.21 -6.67 11.93
CA ALA A 304 2.90 -6.01 10.81
C ALA A 304 4.23 -5.38 11.26
N PRO A 305 5.36 -5.62 10.59
CA PRO A 305 6.65 -5.05 11.02
C PRO A 305 6.81 -3.56 10.69
N GLY A 306 6.08 -3.05 9.70
CA GLY A 306 6.14 -1.64 9.30
C GLY A 306 5.20 -0.71 10.04
N VAL A 307 4.23 -1.25 10.79
CA VAL A 307 3.24 -0.48 11.54
C VAL A 307 2.97 -1.15 12.88
N VAL A 308 3.22 -0.43 13.96
CA VAL A 308 2.92 -0.91 15.31
C VAL A 308 1.77 -0.11 15.89
N VAL A 309 0.72 -0.82 16.32
CA VAL A 309 -0.46 -0.22 16.95
C VAL A 309 -0.64 -0.80 18.34
N SER A 310 -0.75 0.07 19.32
CA SER A 310 -0.92 -0.32 20.72
C SER A 310 -2.13 0.36 21.35
N TYR A 311 -2.77 -0.35 22.25
CA TYR A 311 -3.81 0.21 23.10
C TYR A 311 -3.25 1.27 24.05
N THR A 312 -4.06 2.25 24.39
CA THR A 312 -3.77 3.25 25.41
C THR A 312 -5.07 3.75 26.06
N GLU A 313 -5.00 4.15 27.32
CA GLU A 313 -6.07 4.89 28.00
C GLU A 313 -5.75 6.39 28.09
N ASP A 314 -4.56 6.78 27.64
CA ASP A 314 -4.08 8.16 27.68
C ASP A 314 -4.45 8.90 26.40
N ALA A 315 -5.32 9.90 26.51
CA ALA A 315 -5.77 10.72 25.37
C ALA A 315 -4.62 11.53 24.72
N GLY A 316 -3.56 11.84 25.46
CA GLY A 316 -2.38 12.53 24.94
C GLY A 316 -1.51 11.61 24.07
N LEU A 317 -1.41 10.34 24.42
CA LEU A 317 -0.80 9.32 23.56
C LEU A 317 -1.68 8.99 22.36
N GLN A 318 -2.99 8.79 22.57
CA GLN A 318 -3.95 8.51 21.51
C GLN A 318 -3.92 9.56 20.42
N SER A 319 -3.84 10.83 20.78
CA SER A 319 -3.77 11.95 19.82
C SER A 319 -2.35 12.23 19.27
N GLY A 320 -1.33 11.57 19.81
CA GLY A 320 0.08 11.82 19.48
C GLY A 320 0.69 13.08 20.14
N LYS A 321 -0.09 13.88 20.86
CA LYS A 321 0.37 15.16 21.45
C LYS A 321 1.53 14.99 22.41
N LYS A 322 1.50 13.98 23.27
CA LYS A 322 2.61 13.71 24.21
C LYS A 322 3.90 13.38 23.48
N MET A 323 3.84 12.58 22.40
CA MET A 323 5.02 12.25 21.60
C MET A 323 5.53 13.45 20.81
N LEU A 324 4.63 14.30 20.31
CA LEU A 324 5.01 15.54 19.64
C LEU A 324 5.81 16.47 20.57
N ALA A 325 5.43 16.55 21.86
CA ALA A 325 6.17 17.29 22.87
C ALA A 325 7.59 16.74 23.12
N GLN A 326 7.85 15.47 22.76
CA GLN A 326 9.16 14.84 22.78
C GLN A 326 9.90 14.93 21.42
N GLY A 327 9.39 15.71 20.47
CA GLY A 327 9.96 15.86 19.12
C GLY A 327 9.67 14.71 18.16
N LEU A 328 8.71 13.83 18.47
CA LEU A 328 8.35 12.69 17.64
C LEU A 328 6.91 12.80 17.13
N GLN A 329 6.74 12.75 15.81
CA GLN A 329 5.43 12.61 15.18
C GLN A 329 5.01 11.16 15.10
N ILE A 330 3.97 10.77 15.83
CA ILE A 330 3.27 9.50 15.67
C ILE A 330 1.86 9.75 15.12
N ALA A 331 1.18 8.69 14.69
CA ALA A 331 -0.18 8.81 14.19
C ALA A 331 -1.20 8.56 15.33
N ALA A 332 -2.25 9.38 15.36
CA ALA A 332 -3.39 9.15 16.24
C ALA A 332 -4.06 7.80 15.95
N GLY A 333 -4.62 7.18 16.99
CA GLY A 333 -5.48 6.03 16.81
C GLY A 333 -6.76 6.39 16.07
N VAL A 334 -7.27 5.46 15.29
CA VAL A 334 -8.53 5.57 14.54
C VAL A 334 -9.36 4.31 14.77
N PRO A 335 -10.71 4.35 14.59
CA PRO A 335 -11.54 3.17 14.70
C PRO A 335 -11.15 2.12 13.65
N LEU A 336 -11.56 0.87 13.85
CA LEU A 336 -11.35 -0.21 12.89
C LEU A 336 -12.52 -0.37 11.91
N GLN A 337 -13.73 -0.04 12.33
CA GLN A 337 -14.98 -0.38 11.64
C GLN A 337 -15.21 -1.90 11.58
N CYS A 338 -14.79 -2.58 12.66
CA CYS A 338 -14.86 -4.02 12.88
C CYS A 338 -15.62 -4.36 14.18
N ASP A 339 -16.59 -3.53 14.56
CA ASP A 339 -17.44 -3.69 15.74
C ASP A 339 -16.63 -3.70 17.08
N GLU A 340 -15.58 -2.90 17.12
CA GLU A 340 -14.58 -2.88 18.20
C GLU A 340 -15.08 -2.33 19.54
N GLY A 341 -16.19 -1.61 19.56
CA GLY A 341 -16.75 -0.99 20.76
C GLY A 341 -16.18 0.41 21.06
N ALA A 342 -16.87 1.14 21.93
CA ALA A 342 -16.54 2.55 22.25
C ALA A 342 -15.25 2.71 23.09
N ASP A 343 -14.76 1.64 23.68
CA ASP A 343 -13.54 1.58 24.49
C ASP A 343 -12.27 1.38 23.67
N PHE A 344 -12.38 1.31 22.37
CA PHE A 344 -11.23 1.11 21.46
C PHE A 344 -10.45 2.41 21.31
N GLN A 345 -9.34 2.50 22.03
CA GLN A 345 -8.46 3.66 22.01
C GLN A 345 -7.02 3.22 21.82
N THR A 346 -6.34 3.76 20.81
CA THR A 346 -5.02 3.31 20.36
C THR A 346 -4.15 4.46 19.91
N PHE A 347 -2.86 4.22 19.68
CA PHE A 347 -1.95 5.06 18.91
C PHE A 347 -1.17 4.18 17.92
N ARG A 348 -0.57 4.82 16.90
CA ARG A 348 0.10 4.12 15.80
C ARG A 348 1.49 4.67 15.56
N ILE A 349 2.45 3.77 15.38
CA ILE A 349 3.84 4.08 15.03
C ILE A 349 4.12 3.54 13.63
N GLY A 350 4.50 4.40 12.68
CA GLY A 350 4.97 4.03 11.36
C GLY A 350 6.48 3.90 11.33
N LEU A 351 6.96 2.74 10.91
CA LEU A 351 8.38 2.39 10.84
C LEU A 351 8.91 2.39 9.39
N PHE A 352 8.27 3.16 8.52
CA PHE A 352 8.67 3.32 7.13
C PHE A 352 9.86 4.26 6.98
N GLY A 353 10.65 4.06 5.95
CA GLY A 353 11.74 4.95 5.54
C GLY A 353 13.12 4.34 5.75
N LEU A 354 13.96 4.42 4.70
CA LEU A 354 15.30 3.84 4.67
C LEU A 354 16.19 4.32 5.81
N ASP A 355 16.08 5.59 6.22
CA ASP A 355 16.85 6.13 7.34
C ASP A 355 16.59 5.37 8.66
N LYS A 356 15.33 4.96 8.93
CA LYS A 356 14.99 4.16 10.10
C LYS A 356 15.51 2.73 10.01
N LEU A 357 15.43 2.14 8.81
CA LEU A 357 15.88 0.77 8.55
C LEU A 357 17.41 0.65 8.66
N HIS A 358 18.13 1.61 8.10
CA HIS A 358 19.60 1.65 8.19
C HIS A 358 20.13 2.01 9.59
N ASN A 359 19.27 2.52 10.49
CA ASN A 359 19.67 3.01 11.82
C ASN A 359 18.71 2.48 12.90
N ILE A 360 18.54 1.18 12.99
CA ILE A 360 17.57 0.52 13.90
C ILE A 360 17.81 0.90 15.35
N ASP A 361 19.06 0.81 15.85
CA ASP A 361 19.39 1.12 17.22
C ASP A 361 19.05 2.57 17.58
N ARG A 362 19.41 3.53 16.72
CA ARG A 362 19.05 4.94 16.90
C ARG A 362 17.55 5.15 16.92
N THR A 363 16.83 4.49 16.00
CA THR A 363 15.37 4.61 15.88
C THR A 363 14.68 4.07 17.14
N VAL A 364 15.08 2.90 17.61
CA VAL A 364 14.55 2.28 18.82
C VAL A 364 14.89 3.12 20.05
N ALA A 365 16.15 3.56 20.21
CA ALA A 365 16.58 4.39 21.35
C ALA A 365 15.80 5.72 21.42
N SER A 366 15.52 6.35 20.27
CA SER A 366 14.74 7.58 20.21
C SER A 366 13.29 7.36 20.70
N LEU A 367 12.66 6.27 20.23
CA LEU A 367 11.31 5.88 20.69
C LEU A 367 11.31 5.53 22.17
N ASP A 368 12.25 4.71 22.63
CA ASP A 368 12.34 4.26 24.02
C ASP A 368 12.50 5.43 24.99
N LYS A 369 13.40 6.37 24.68
CA LYS A 369 13.58 7.61 25.43
C LYS A 369 12.28 8.42 25.54
N ALA A 370 11.61 8.64 24.43
CA ALA A 370 10.38 9.42 24.41
C ALA A 370 9.25 8.73 25.20
N PHE A 371 9.05 7.43 25.03
CA PHE A 371 8.06 6.67 25.78
C PHE A 371 8.36 6.64 27.28
N SER A 372 9.63 6.57 27.70
CA SER A 372 10.02 6.64 29.12
C SER A 372 9.71 7.98 29.79
N GLN A 373 9.50 9.04 29.02
CA GLN A 373 9.16 10.37 29.54
C GLN A 373 7.65 10.64 29.57
N VAL A 374 6.85 9.88 28.82
CA VAL A 374 5.40 10.13 28.69
C VAL A 374 4.51 9.08 29.35
N LEU A 375 5.08 7.91 29.69
CA LEU A 375 4.45 6.84 30.47
C LEU A 375 4.77 6.98 31.94
#